data_dc2321254873114f5576c1df3c9d852c
#
_entry.id   dc2321254873114f5576c1df3c9d852c
#
_cell.length_a   1.000
_cell.length_b   1.000
_cell.length_c   1.000
_cell.angle_alpha   90.00
_cell.angle_beta   90.00
_cell.angle_gamma   90.00
#
_symmetry.space_group_name_H-M   'P 1'
#
loop_
_entity.id
_entity.type
_entity.pdbx_description
1 polymer ?
#
loop_
_entity_poly.entity_id
_entity_poly.type
_entity_poly.pdbx_seq_one_letter_code
_entity_poly.pdbx_strand_id
1 'polypeptide(L)'
;MIQVRRAPPSSLLEDRGPESVTLRAVGEAAGVSRSAPYRHYADKAALMRALAGRTLRQIAARIRHGAERHRDAWQRLRAGCWAYIDYAVECPHHYQLVFGDAPIAEADPGLEEAADDAMAAVGELVAQAQDAGLLRPGPTREIATVVWVLLHGLSALQITGHLHEPRTIDGDEHLADLLDLA
;
A
#
# COMPACT_ATOMS: atom_id res chain seq x y z
N MET A 1 -31.45 19.18 -6.57
CA MET A 1 -30.33 19.74 -5.80
C MET A 1 -29.21 18.71 -5.85
N ILE A 2 -28.19 18.89 -6.73
CA ILE A 2 -27.09 17.98 -6.92
C ILE A 2 -26.15 18.15 -5.72
N GLN A 3 -26.09 17.17 -4.84
CA GLN A 3 -25.04 17.12 -3.80
C GLN A 3 -23.68 16.91 -4.51
N VAL A 4 -22.91 17.98 -4.64
CA VAL A 4 -21.51 17.87 -5.03
C VAL A 4 -20.80 17.09 -3.93
N ARG A 5 -20.54 15.81 -4.15
CA ARG A 5 -19.67 15.00 -3.28
C ARG A 5 -18.31 15.68 -3.28
N ARG A 6 -17.95 16.28 -2.16
CA ARG A 6 -16.62 16.86 -1.95
C ARG A 6 -15.59 15.73 -2.04
N ALA A 7 -14.73 15.81 -3.02
CA ALA A 7 -13.69 14.81 -3.21
C ALA A 7 -12.62 14.93 -2.10
N PRO A 8 -12.26 13.85 -1.43
CA PRO A 8 -11.17 13.89 -0.44
C PRO A 8 -9.81 14.15 -1.11
N PRO A 9 -8.79 14.65 -0.38
CA PRO A 9 -7.44 14.85 -0.93
C PRO A 9 -6.84 13.62 -1.60
N SER A 10 -7.20 12.43 -1.13
CA SER A 10 -6.80 11.15 -1.70
C SER A 10 -7.31 10.93 -3.13
N SER A 11 -8.48 11.45 -3.50
CA SER A 11 -8.98 11.31 -4.87
C SER A 11 -8.20 12.18 -5.85
N LEU A 12 -7.72 13.36 -5.44
CA LEU A 12 -6.85 14.19 -6.28
C LEU A 12 -5.52 13.49 -6.59
N LEU A 13 -4.96 12.82 -5.58
CA LEU A 13 -3.73 12.04 -5.75
C LEU A 13 -3.96 10.90 -6.75
N GLU A 14 -5.05 10.14 -6.59
CA GLU A 14 -5.33 8.99 -7.45
C GLU A 14 -5.64 9.41 -8.89
N ASP A 15 -6.46 10.47 -9.07
CA ASP A 15 -6.89 10.89 -10.40
C ASP A 15 -5.78 11.57 -11.22
N ARG A 16 -4.82 12.25 -10.55
CA ARG A 16 -3.90 13.19 -11.21
C ARG A 16 -2.44 13.08 -10.79
N GLY A 17 -2.12 12.17 -9.88
CA GLY A 17 -0.78 11.97 -9.35
C GLY A 17 -0.31 13.05 -8.35
N PRO A 18 0.86 12.84 -7.71
CA PRO A 18 1.36 13.65 -6.59
C PRO A 18 1.65 15.11 -6.96
N GLU A 19 2.01 15.39 -8.23
CA GLU A 19 2.30 16.74 -8.67
C GLU A 19 1.06 17.66 -8.65
N SER A 20 -0.13 17.10 -8.86
CA SER A 20 -1.40 17.83 -8.83
C SER A 20 -1.85 18.18 -7.43
N VAL A 21 -1.33 17.49 -6.40
CA VAL A 21 -1.72 17.69 -5.01
C VAL A 21 -1.04 18.94 -4.46
N THR A 22 -1.83 19.98 -4.28
CA THR A 22 -1.42 21.24 -3.63
C THR A 22 -2.44 21.61 -2.56
N LEU A 23 -2.04 22.38 -1.55
CA LEU A 23 -2.96 22.86 -0.52
C LEU A 23 -4.15 23.62 -1.12
N ARG A 24 -3.91 24.39 -2.18
CA ARG A 24 -4.95 25.09 -2.91
C ARG A 24 -5.94 24.12 -3.58
N ALA A 25 -5.43 23.14 -4.33
CA ALA A 25 -6.27 22.15 -5.02
C ALA A 25 -7.11 21.34 -4.02
N VAL A 26 -6.52 20.99 -2.87
CA VAL A 26 -7.23 20.30 -1.77
C VAL A 26 -8.35 21.18 -1.20
N GLY A 27 -8.10 22.48 -0.99
CA GLY A 27 -9.12 23.41 -0.54
C GLY A 27 -10.27 23.54 -1.54
N GLU A 28 -9.98 23.66 -2.83
CA GLU A 28 -10.95 23.73 -3.91
C GLU A 28 -11.78 22.42 -4.00
N ALA A 29 -11.13 21.26 -3.98
CA ALA A 29 -11.81 19.96 -4.03
C ALA A 29 -12.70 19.71 -2.79
N ALA A 30 -12.24 20.12 -1.61
CA ALA A 30 -13.02 20.05 -0.37
C ALA A 30 -14.14 21.11 -0.28
N GLY A 31 -14.19 22.10 -1.18
CA GLY A 31 -15.15 23.19 -1.17
C GLY A 31 -15.02 24.07 0.08
N VAL A 32 -13.80 24.25 0.59
CA VAL A 32 -13.48 25.11 1.72
C VAL A 32 -12.69 26.36 1.26
N SER A 33 -12.50 27.32 2.16
CA SER A 33 -11.70 28.49 1.85
C SER A 33 -10.25 28.11 1.49
N ARG A 34 -9.58 28.92 0.66
CA ARG A 34 -8.17 28.69 0.25
C ARG A 34 -7.22 28.63 1.44
N SER A 35 -7.55 29.28 2.56
CA SER A 35 -6.74 29.29 3.78
C SER A 35 -7.02 28.12 4.72
N ALA A 36 -8.11 27.38 4.54
CA ALA A 36 -8.48 26.29 5.44
C ALA A 36 -7.44 25.15 5.49
N PRO A 37 -6.87 24.68 4.36
CA PRO A 37 -5.85 23.63 4.40
C PRO A 37 -4.58 24.04 5.16
N TYR A 38 -4.20 25.32 5.12
CA TYR A 38 -3.02 25.83 5.83
C TYR A 38 -3.14 25.83 7.36
N ARG A 39 -4.35 25.62 7.89
CA ARG A 39 -4.56 25.42 9.35
C ARG A 39 -4.17 24.01 9.79
N HIS A 40 -4.12 23.05 8.87
CA HIS A 40 -3.86 21.64 9.14
C HIS A 40 -2.48 21.20 8.64
N TYR A 41 -1.99 21.83 7.58
CA TYR A 41 -0.72 21.49 6.94
C TYR A 41 0.10 22.75 6.74
N ALA A 42 1.29 22.78 7.28
CA ALA A 42 2.19 23.92 7.17
C ALA A 42 2.60 24.19 5.70
N ASP A 43 2.79 23.14 4.93
CA ASP A 43 3.25 23.18 3.55
C ASP A 43 2.80 21.94 2.75
N LYS A 44 3.19 21.87 1.48
CA LYS A 44 2.93 20.71 0.60
C LYS A 44 3.57 19.44 1.15
N ALA A 45 4.77 19.52 1.72
CA ALA A 45 5.48 18.36 2.25
C ALA A 45 4.72 17.73 3.44
N ALA A 46 4.20 18.54 4.37
CA ALA A 46 3.36 18.08 5.47
C ALA A 46 2.08 17.38 4.97
N LEU A 47 1.43 17.93 3.93
CA LEU A 47 0.27 17.30 3.31
C LEU A 47 0.65 15.95 2.67
N MET A 48 1.78 15.87 1.96
CA MET A 48 2.24 14.64 1.33
C MET A 48 2.61 13.57 2.35
N ARG A 49 3.26 13.92 3.47
CA ARG A 49 3.52 13.00 4.59
C ARG A 49 2.21 12.44 5.18
N ALA A 50 1.23 13.28 5.40
CA ALA A 50 -0.07 12.85 5.92
C ALA A 50 -0.80 11.89 4.94
N LEU A 51 -0.72 12.14 3.63
CA LEU A 51 -1.26 11.23 2.60
C LEU A 51 -0.50 9.91 2.57
N ALA A 52 0.82 9.93 2.66
CA ALA A 52 1.64 8.72 2.71
C ALA A 52 1.34 7.87 3.95
N GLY A 53 1.26 8.48 5.14
CA GLY A 53 0.88 7.76 6.36
C GLY A 53 -0.54 7.17 6.28
N ARG A 54 -1.48 7.89 5.62
CA ARG A 54 -2.81 7.34 5.35
C ARG A 54 -2.74 6.14 4.40
N THR A 55 -1.94 6.21 3.35
CA THR A 55 -1.73 5.13 2.39
C THR A 55 -1.20 3.88 3.08
N LEU A 56 -0.17 4.01 3.92
CA LEU A 56 0.40 2.90 4.69
C LEU A 56 -0.63 2.25 5.62
N ARG A 57 -1.43 3.04 6.34
CA ARG A 57 -2.53 2.51 7.16
C ARG A 57 -3.60 1.80 6.33
N GLN A 58 -3.89 2.27 5.12
CA GLN A 58 -4.81 1.60 4.20
C GLN A 58 -4.24 0.26 3.71
N ILE A 59 -2.95 0.20 3.40
CA ILE A 59 -2.25 -1.04 3.05
C ILE A 59 -2.36 -2.04 4.21
N ALA A 60 -2.00 -1.65 5.44
CA ALA A 60 -2.12 -2.50 6.62
C ALA A 60 -3.55 -3.04 6.81
N ALA A 61 -4.54 -2.16 6.70
CA ALA A 61 -5.94 -2.55 6.83
C ALA A 61 -6.40 -3.53 5.73
N ARG A 62 -5.95 -3.33 4.47
CA ARG A 62 -6.27 -4.24 3.36
C ARG A 62 -5.65 -5.61 3.56
N ILE A 63 -4.39 -5.70 4.00
CA ILE A 63 -3.70 -6.95 4.32
C ILE A 63 -4.48 -7.74 5.38
N ARG A 64 -4.78 -7.11 6.53
CA ARG A 64 -5.51 -7.76 7.62
C ARG A 64 -6.92 -8.20 7.18
N HIS A 65 -7.66 -7.33 6.50
CA HIS A 65 -9.02 -7.63 6.02
C HIS A 65 -9.05 -8.77 5.00
N GLY A 66 -8.08 -8.82 4.08
CA GLY A 66 -7.95 -9.94 3.14
C GLY A 66 -7.76 -11.27 3.88
N ALA A 67 -6.90 -11.27 4.89
CA ALA A 67 -6.60 -12.45 5.69
C ALA A 67 -7.77 -12.91 6.58
N GLU A 68 -8.58 -12.00 7.13
CA GLU A 68 -9.69 -12.31 8.06
C GLU A 68 -10.76 -13.24 7.46
N ARG A 69 -10.88 -13.28 6.15
CA ARG A 69 -11.86 -14.12 5.43
C ARG A 69 -11.50 -15.60 5.43
N HIS A 70 -10.29 -15.96 5.85
CA HIS A 70 -9.76 -17.30 5.82
C HIS A 70 -9.42 -17.79 7.23
N ARG A 71 -9.52 -19.11 7.44
CA ARG A 71 -9.19 -19.76 8.74
C ARG A 71 -7.83 -20.44 8.71
N ASP A 72 -7.45 -20.94 7.57
CA ASP A 72 -6.18 -21.59 7.33
C ASP A 72 -5.05 -20.58 7.22
N ALA A 73 -3.91 -20.83 7.87
CA ALA A 73 -2.81 -19.87 7.98
C ALA A 73 -2.15 -19.59 6.63
N TRP A 74 -2.04 -20.60 5.75
CA TRP A 74 -1.52 -20.39 4.40
C TRP A 74 -2.44 -19.49 3.57
N GLN A 75 -3.74 -19.78 3.59
CA GLN A 75 -4.74 -18.97 2.90
C GLN A 75 -4.79 -17.53 3.44
N ARG A 76 -4.60 -17.34 4.74
CA ARG A 76 -4.49 -16.01 5.36
C ARG A 76 -3.28 -15.24 4.84
N LEU A 77 -2.11 -15.86 4.85
CA LEU A 77 -0.88 -15.26 4.33
C LEU A 77 -1.05 -14.88 2.86
N ARG A 78 -1.48 -15.83 2.04
CA ARG A 78 -1.70 -15.63 0.61
C ARG A 78 -2.70 -14.50 0.34
N ALA A 79 -3.84 -14.49 1.00
CA ALA A 79 -4.87 -13.46 0.81
C ALA A 79 -4.39 -12.07 1.26
N GLY A 80 -3.60 -11.98 2.34
CA GLY A 80 -2.98 -10.73 2.76
C GLY A 80 -1.95 -10.21 1.76
N CYS A 81 -1.12 -11.10 1.19
CA CYS A 81 -0.16 -10.77 0.12
C CYS A 81 -0.88 -10.24 -1.12
N TRP A 82 -1.95 -10.90 -1.55
CA TRP A 82 -2.76 -10.44 -2.68
C TRP A 82 -3.39 -9.08 -2.42
N ALA A 83 -3.95 -8.87 -1.23
CA ALA A 83 -4.58 -7.59 -0.88
C ALA A 83 -3.58 -6.42 -0.92
N TYR A 84 -2.29 -6.67 -0.64
CA TYR A 84 -1.21 -5.69 -0.83
C TYR A 84 -1.01 -5.37 -2.32
N ILE A 85 -0.84 -6.40 -3.16
CA ILE A 85 -0.60 -6.23 -4.60
C ILE A 85 -1.80 -5.55 -5.27
N ASP A 86 -3.02 -5.99 -4.96
CA ASP A 86 -4.26 -5.40 -5.48
C ASP A 86 -4.32 -3.91 -5.14
N TYR A 87 -4.02 -3.52 -3.89
CA TYR A 87 -3.99 -2.11 -3.50
C TYR A 87 -2.97 -1.31 -4.32
N ALA A 88 -1.77 -1.84 -4.53
CA ALA A 88 -0.72 -1.16 -5.30
C ALA A 88 -1.13 -0.94 -6.76
N VAL A 89 -1.81 -1.92 -7.37
CA VAL A 89 -2.29 -1.86 -8.75
C VAL A 89 -3.54 -1.00 -8.89
N GLU A 90 -4.47 -1.07 -7.92
CA GLU A 90 -5.68 -0.25 -7.90
C GLU A 90 -5.38 1.24 -7.65
N CYS A 91 -4.34 1.54 -6.84
CA CYS A 91 -3.99 2.87 -6.38
C CYS A 91 -2.50 3.21 -6.68
N PRO A 92 -2.06 3.20 -7.94
CA PRO A 92 -0.64 3.31 -8.28
C PRO A 92 -0.02 4.64 -7.86
N HIS A 93 -0.75 5.76 -7.90
CA HIS A 93 -0.24 7.05 -7.45
C HIS A 93 -0.08 7.12 -5.93
N HIS A 94 -0.94 6.44 -5.17
CA HIS A 94 -0.77 6.29 -3.71
C HIS A 94 0.45 5.44 -3.40
N TYR A 95 0.63 4.34 -4.13
CA TYR A 95 1.80 3.47 -3.99
C TYR A 95 3.08 4.23 -4.31
N GLN A 96 3.13 4.94 -5.44
CA GLN A 96 4.28 5.75 -5.86
C GLN A 96 4.59 6.91 -4.89
N LEU A 97 3.58 7.48 -4.23
CA LEU A 97 3.81 8.50 -3.20
C LEU A 97 4.65 7.95 -2.04
N VAL A 98 4.42 6.70 -1.62
CA VAL A 98 5.13 6.10 -0.48
C VAL A 98 6.48 5.52 -0.89
N PHE A 99 6.53 4.87 -2.06
CA PHE A 99 7.64 3.99 -2.47
C PHE A 99 8.35 4.44 -3.74
N GLY A 100 7.96 5.58 -4.33
CA GLY A 100 8.59 6.12 -5.52
C GLY A 100 9.89 6.88 -5.23
N ASP A 101 10.49 7.38 -6.30
CA ASP A 101 11.83 8.01 -6.29
C ASP A 101 11.89 9.35 -5.53
N ALA A 102 10.76 10.00 -5.28
CA ALA A 102 10.73 11.25 -4.52
C ALA A 102 10.72 10.94 -3.01
N PRO A 103 11.84 11.07 -2.29
CA PRO A 103 11.86 10.78 -0.87
C PRO A 103 10.92 11.73 -0.14
N ILE A 104 10.11 11.18 0.77
CA ILE A 104 9.43 11.99 1.77
C ILE A 104 10.51 12.44 2.74
N ALA A 105 11.05 13.64 2.50
CA ALA A 105 12.39 14.08 2.88
C ALA A 105 12.62 14.36 4.37
N GLU A 106 11.66 14.11 5.25
CA GLU A 106 11.82 14.42 6.68
C GLU A 106 11.22 13.30 7.54
N ALA A 107 11.93 12.96 8.62
CA ALA A 107 11.41 12.07 9.66
C ALA A 107 10.10 12.64 10.22
N ASP A 108 9.05 11.84 10.19
CA ASP A 108 7.73 12.17 10.72
C ASP A 108 7.25 11.00 11.57
N PRO A 109 7.07 11.17 12.88
CA PRO A 109 6.70 10.08 13.78
C PRO A 109 5.40 9.40 13.38
N GLY A 110 4.43 10.13 12.81
CA GLY A 110 3.17 9.56 12.35
C GLY A 110 3.31 8.73 11.06
N LEU A 111 4.30 9.07 10.23
CA LEU A 111 4.64 8.29 9.04
C LEU A 111 5.41 7.02 9.42
N GLU A 112 6.35 7.12 10.37
CA GLU A 112 7.11 5.98 10.89
C GLU A 112 6.17 4.97 11.57
N GLU A 113 5.25 5.43 12.44
CA GLU A 113 4.23 4.58 13.06
C GLU A 113 3.36 3.86 11.99
N ALA A 114 2.96 4.55 10.94
CA ALA A 114 2.18 3.96 9.87
C ALA A 114 2.98 2.92 9.06
N ALA A 115 4.28 3.14 8.87
CA ALA A 115 5.17 2.18 8.21
C ALA A 115 5.38 0.93 9.08
N ASP A 116 5.57 1.11 10.38
CA ASP A 116 5.68 0.00 11.33
C ASP A 116 4.38 -0.82 11.39
N ASP A 117 3.20 -0.18 11.37
CA ASP A 117 1.90 -0.87 11.32
C ASP A 117 1.72 -1.68 10.03
N ALA A 118 2.15 -1.14 8.89
CA ALA A 118 2.09 -1.86 7.62
C ALA A 118 3.02 -3.08 7.61
N MET A 119 4.23 -2.95 8.15
CA MET A 119 5.16 -4.08 8.31
C MET A 119 4.64 -5.10 9.34
N ALA A 120 4.02 -4.65 10.44
CA ALA A 120 3.43 -5.51 11.44
C ALA A 120 2.30 -6.37 10.85
N ALA A 121 1.48 -5.81 9.95
CA ALA A 121 0.42 -6.58 9.28
C ALA A 121 0.96 -7.79 8.51
N VAL A 122 2.11 -7.66 7.83
CA VAL A 122 2.78 -8.79 7.18
C VAL A 122 3.39 -9.73 8.23
N GLY A 123 4.04 -9.19 9.25
CA GLY A 123 4.66 -9.97 10.33
C GLY A 123 3.67 -10.87 11.08
N GLU A 124 2.47 -10.38 11.34
CA GLU A 124 1.37 -11.14 11.96
C GLU A 124 1.00 -12.40 11.15
N LEU A 125 0.95 -12.27 9.82
CA LEU A 125 0.62 -13.39 8.93
C LEU A 125 1.77 -14.38 8.81
N VAL A 126 3.00 -13.90 8.75
CA VAL A 126 4.22 -14.73 8.76
C VAL A 126 4.30 -15.52 10.07
N ALA A 127 4.08 -14.88 11.23
CA ALA A 127 4.06 -15.56 12.52
C ALA A 127 3.03 -16.70 12.56
N GLN A 128 1.81 -16.44 12.11
CA GLN A 128 0.76 -17.47 12.04
C GLN A 128 1.14 -18.64 11.13
N ALA A 129 1.79 -18.38 10.01
CA ALA A 129 2.27 -19.41 9.10
C ALA A 129 3.44 -20.22 9.69
N GLN A 130 4.33 -19.58 10.48
CA GLN A 130 5.37 -20.26 11.25
C GLN A 130 4.79 -21.14 12.35
N ASP A 131 3.82 -20.64 13.12
CA ASP A 131 3.14 -21.39 14.19
C ASP A 131 2.41 -22.62 13.64
N ALA A 132 1.90 -22.52 12.42
CA ALA A 132 1.27 -23.63 11.70
C ALA A 132 2.28 -24.60 11.04
N GLY A 133 3.59 -24.34 11.13
CA GLY A 133 4.63 -25.16 10.50
C GLY A 133 4.71 -25.05 8.98
N LEU A 134 4.10 -24.01 8.40
CA LEU A 134 4.05 -23.78 6.94
C LEU A 134 5.26 -22.97 6.43
N LEU A 135 5.87 -22.19 7.31
CA LEU A 135 7.11 -21.49 7.05
C LEU A 135 8.21 -22.01 7.96
N ARG A 136 9.46 -21.92 7.52
CA ARG A 136 10.62 -22.31 8.33
C ARG A 136 10.65 -21.53 9.65
N PRO A 137 11.09 -22.15 10.75
CA PRO A 137 11.34 -21.44 11.98
C PRO A 137 12.47 -20.42 11.78
N GLY A 138 12.40 -19.31 12.49
CA GLY A 138 13.42 -18.25 12.43
C GLY A 138 12.87 -16.91 12.88
N PRO A 139 13.66 -15.85 12.76
CA PRO A 139 13.23 -14.51 13.14
C PRO A 139 12.09 -14.02 12.23
N THR A 140 10.90 -13.93 12.78
CA THR A 140 9.66 -13.52 12.05
C THR A 140 9.85 -12.22 11.29
N ARG A 141 10.52 -11.23 11.91
CA ARG A 141 10.75 -9.92 11.27
C ARG A 141 11.59 -10.03 10.00
N GLU A 142 12.63 -10.87 9.99
CA GLU A 142 13.49 -11.07 8.81
C GLU A 142 12.71 -11.75 7.69
N ILE A 143 11.92 -12.79 8.02
CA ILE A 143 11.08 -13.47 7.04
C ILE A 143 10.02 -12.52 6.49
N ALA A 144 9.36 -11.74 7.35
CA ALA A 144 8.40 -10.72 6.93
C ALA A 144 9.04 -9.66 6.02
N THR A 145 10.29 -9.29 6.29
CA THR A 145 11.04 -8.36 5.41
C THR A 145 11.26 -8.96 4.02
N VAL A 146 11.59 -10.25 3.92
CA VAL A 146 11.72 -10.93 2.62
C VAL A 146 10.39 -10.95 1.87
N VAL A 147 9.30 -11.32 2.55
CA VAL A 147 7.95 -11.29 1.97
C VAL A 147 7.62 -9.87 1.49
N TRP A 148 7.86 -8.85 2.30
CA TRP A 148 7.65 -7.45 1.95
C TRP A 148 8.41 -7.05 0.68
N VAL A 149 9.70 -7.41 0.58
CA VAL A 149 10.54 -7.10 -0.60
C VAL A 149 10.00 -7.77 -1.86
N LEU A 150 9.54 -9.02 -1.76
CA LEU A 150 8.92 -9.73 -2.89
C LEU A 150 7.62 -9.06 -3.34
N LEU A 151 6.73 -8.73 -2.40
CA LEU A 151 5.48 -8.03 -2.70
C LEU A 151 5.74 -6.68 -3.36
N HIS A 152 6.75 -5.96 -2.86
CA HIS A 152 7.17 -4.69 -3.40
C HIS A 152 7.68 -4.79 -4.83
N GLY A 153 8.57 -5.76 -5.09
CA GLY A 153 9.10 -6.03 -6.41
C GLY A 153 8.01 -6.42 -7.41
N LEU A 154 7.12 -7.33 -7.02
CA LEU A 154 5.99 -7.74 -7.85
C LEU A 154 5.06 -6.57 -8.18
N SER A 155 4.69 -5.77 -7.18
CA SER A 155 3.82 -4.60 -7.38
C SER A 155 4.46 -3.56 -8.29
N ALA A 156 5.75 -3.25 -8.09
CA ALA A 156 6.47 -2.29 -8.92
C ALA A 156 6.54 -2.75 -10.39
N LEU A 157 6.87 -4.01 -10.63
CA LEU A 157 6.92 -4.59 -11.97
C LEU A 157 5.55 -4.62 -12.63
N GLN A 158 4.49 -4.91 -11.87
CA GLN A 158 3.12 -4.90 -12.37
C GLN A 158 2.68 -3.49 -12.78
N ILE A 159 2.90 -2.48 -11.91
CA ILE A 159 2.53 -1.09 -12.18
C ILE A 159 3.27 -0.53 -13.40
N THR A 160 4.53 -0.91 -13.57
CA THR A 160 5.36 -0.44 -14.70
C THR A 160 5.17 -1.24 -15.99
N GLY A 161 4.36 -2.32 -15.95
CA GLY A 161 4.14 -3.19 -17.11
C GLY A 161 5.35 -4.05 -17.47
N HIS A 162 6.34 -4.20 -16.56
CA HIS A 162 7.52 -5.03 -16.77
C HIS A 162 7.36 -6.47 -16.24
N LEU A 163 6.30 -6.73 -15.48
CA LEU A 163 5.94 -8.10 -15.15
C LEU A 163 5.28 -8.72 -16.37
N HIS A 164 6.09 -9.36 -17.20
CA HIS A 164 5.58 -10.26 -18.22
C HIS A 164 5.09 -11.51 -17.50
N GLU A 165 3.84 -11.91 -17.77
CA GLU A 165 3.37 -13.20 -17.29
C GLU A 165 4.40 -14.26 -17.70
N PRO A 166 4.94 -15.04 -16.73
CA PRO A 166 5.85 -16.11 -17.07
C PRO A 166 5.10 -17.01 -18.06
N ARG A 167 5.65 -17.20 -19.23
CA ARG A 167 5.04 -18.12 -20.19
C ARG A 167 5.45 -19.53 -19.81
N THR A 168 4.53 -20.33 -19.24
CA THR A 168 4.74 -21.77 -19.21
C THR A 168 4.83 -22.29 -20.63
N ILE A 169 5.44 -23.46 -20.74
CA ILE A 169 5.52 -24.23 -22.01
C ILE A 169 4.11 -24.49 -22.56
N ASP A 170 3.09 -24.48 -21.70
CA ASP A 170 1.69 -24.80 -22.03
C ASP A 170 0.76 -23.56 -22.15
N GLY A 171 1.25 -22.35 -21.90
CA GLY A 171 0.57 -21.09 -22.25
C GLY A 171 -0.47 -20.54 -21.27
N ASP A 172 -0.72 -21.21 -20.14
CA ASP A 172 -1.67 -20.74 -19.10
C ASP A 172 -0.94 -20.35 -17.83
N GLU A 173 -0.86 -19.03 -17.52
CA GLU A 173 -0.26 -18.58 -16.29
C GLU A 173 -0.89 -17.36 -15.66
N HIS A 174 -1.10 -17.48 -14.37
CA HIS A 174 -1.54 -16.39 -13.53
C HIS A 174 -0.45 -16.02 -12.51
N LEU A 175 -0.32 -14.73 -12.21
CA LEU A 175 0.52 -14.20 -11.11
C LEU A 175 0.31 -14.96 -9.79
N ALA A 176 -0.87 -15.57 -9.60
CA ALA A 176 -1.19 -16.45 -8.47
C ALA A 176 -0.18 -17.59 -8.31
N ASP A 177 0.29 -18.16 -9.41
CA ASP A 177 1.16 -19.33 -9.38
C ASP A 177 2.58 -18.98 -8.93
N LEU A 178 3.02 -17.72 -9.14
CA LEU A 178 4.31 -17.23 -8.65
C LEU A 178 4.37 -17.14 -7.12
N LEU A 179 3.25 -16.81 -6.49
CA LEU A 179 3.19 -16.76 -5.01
C LEU A 179 3.13 -18.16 -4.39
N ASP A 180 2.66 -19.16 -5.15
CA ASP A 180 2.63 -20.55 -4.69
C ASP A 180 4.01 -21.27 -4.87
N LEU A 181 4.92 -20.67 -5.65
CA LEU A 181 6.30 -21.18 -5.86
C LEU A 181 7.32 -20.61 -4.85
N ALA A 182 6.98 -19.57 -4.08
CA ALA A 182 7.87 -18.90 -3.14
C ALA A 182 7.69 -19.43 -1.72
#